data_8fdd318d37c80fb2921cbddf74c00209
#
_entry.id   8fdd318d37c80fb2921cbddf74c00209
#
_cell.length_a   1.000
_cell.length_b   1.000
_cell.length_c   1.000
_cell.angle_alpha   90.00
_cell.angle_beta   90.00
_cell.angle_gamma   90.00
#
_symmetry.space_group_name_H-M   'P 1'
#
loop_
_entity.id
_entity.type
_entity.pdbx_description
1 polymer ?
#
loop_
_entity_poly.entity_id
_entity_poly.type
_entity_poly.pdbx_seq_one_letter_code
_entity_poly.pdbx_strand_id
1 'polypeptide(L)'
;METQTQVDPSKIMQIGTGFFASKTLLTANKMGLFTLLGVSPRSGRDIQEELGLHPRSLYDFLDALVALGFLNRTGIKQTSVYSNAADSDLFLDKNKPSYMGGILEMANNRLYPFWNDLETG
;
A
#
# COMPACT_ATOMS: atom_id res chain seq x y z
N MET A 1 14.78 39.92 1.68
CA MET A 1 15.47 39.14 0.75
C MET A 1 14.59 38.10 0.12
N GLU A 2 14.48 38.13 -1.11
CA GLU A 2 13.61 37.18 -1.66
C GLU A 2 14.26 35.87 -1.91
N THR A 3 13.51 34.84 -1.73
CA THR A 3 13.97 33.53 -1.99
C THR A 3 13.88 33.24 -3.46
N GLN A 4 14.98 32.88 -4.04
CA GLN A 4 14.98 32.56 -5.42
C GLN A 4 14.33 31.20 -5.61
N THR A 5 13.28 31.16 -6.38
CA THR A 5 12.60 29.92 -6.67
C THR A 5 13.41 29.17 -7.72
N GLN A 6 13.85 27.99 -7.34
CA GLN A 6 14.51 27.11 -8.29
C GLN A 6 13.49 26.35 -9.08
N VAL A 7 13.69 26.33 -10.37
CA VAL A 7 12.85 25.49 -11.24
C VAL A 7 13.45 24.10 -11.25
N ASP A 8 12.69 23.14 -10.77
CA ASP A 8 13.15 21.75 -10.75
C ASP A 8 11.97 20.81 -11.04
N PRO A 9 12.23 19.54 -11.29
CA PRO A 9 11.19 18.59 -11.68
C PRO A 9 10.46 17.93 -10.53
N SER A 10 10.69 18.35 -9.28
CA SER A 10 10.19 17.63 -8.10
C SER A 10 8.68 17.44 -8.13
N LYS A 11 7.93 18.49 -8.40
CA LYS A 11 6.47 18.41 -8.41
C LYS A 11 5.97 17.47 -9.51
N ILE A 12 6.58 17.57 -10.69
CA ILE A 12 6.22 16.71 -11.82
C ILE A 12 6.49 15.25 -11.48
N MET A 13 7.67 14.97 -10.94
CA MET A 13 8.03 13.61 -10.59
C MET A 13 7.17 13.07 -9.47
N GLN A 14 6.86 13.87 -8.47
CA GLN A 14 6.03 13.45 -7.35
C GLN A 14 4.64 13.05 -7.83
N ILE A 15 4.04 13.85 -8.67
CA ILE A 15 2.71 13.54 -9.22
C ILE A 15 2.78 12.41 -10.23
N GLY A 16 3.76 12.44 -11.12
CA GLY A 16 3.89 11.45 -12.19
C GLY A 16 4.16 10.04 -11.68
N THR A 17 4.86 9.91 -10.55
CA THR A 17 5.15 8.61 -9.96
C THR A 17 4.27 8.29 -8.76
N GLY A 18 3.30 9.15 -8.45
CA GLY A 18 2.40 8.96 -7.32
C GLY A 18 1.59 7.68 -7.38
N PHE A 19 1.43 7.11 -8.57
CA PHE A 19 0.70 5.86 -8.74
C PHE A 19 1.36 4.70 -7.99
N PHE A 20 2.66 4.76 -7.72
CA PHE A 20 3.33 3.72 -6.94
C PHE A 20 2.72 3.62 -5.54
N ALA A 21 2.61 4.75 -4.85
CA ALA A 21 2.02 4.78 -3.52
C ALA A 21 0.57 4.35 -3.54
N SER A 22 -0.21 4.94 -4.46
CA SER A 22 -1.63 4.65 -4.58
C SER A 22 -1.88 3.18 -4.92
N LYS A 23 -1.19 2.67 -5.94
CA LYS A 23 -1.40 1.30 -6.39
C LYS A 23 -0.92 0.28 -5.38
N THR A 24 0.14 0.58 -4.65
CA THR A 24 0.64 -0.27 -3.57
C THR A 24 -0.42 -0.41 -2.47
N LEU A 25 -1.00 0.71 -2.05
CA LEU A 25 -2.07 0.68 -1.04
C LEU A 25 -3.31 -0.03 -1.56
N LEU A 26 -3.75 0.28 -2.77
CA LEU A 26 -4.95 -0.33 -3.36
C LEU A 26 -4.78 -1.84 -3.50
N THR A 27 -3.60 -2.28 -3.89
CA THR A 27 -3.30 -3.71 -4.03
C THR A 27 -3.33 -4.41 -2.68
N ALA A 28 -2.70 -3.80 -1.67
CA ALA A 28 -2.69 -4.37 -0.33
C ALA A 28 -4.11 -4.50 0.23
N ASN A 29 -4.94 -3.49 0.02
CA ASN A 29 -6.33 -3.51 0.46
C ASN A 29 -7.12 -4.60 -0.27
N LYS A 30 -6.93 -4.71 -1.59
CA LYS A 30 -7.62 -5.73 -2.38
C LYS A 30 -7.26 -7.14 -1.96
N MET A 31 -6.01 -7.37 -1.65
CA MET A 31 -5.53 -8.69 -1.23
C MET A 31 -6.01 -9.09 0.16
N GLY A 32 -6.49 -8.17 0.95
CA GLY A 32 -6.88 -8.44 2.33
C GLY A 32 -5.70 -8.49 3.29
N LEU A 33 -4.59 -7.86 2.93
CA LEU A 33 -3.39 -7.86 3.77
C LEU A 33 -3.65 -7.29 5.16
N PHE A 34 -4.34 -6.15 5.22
CA PHE A 34 -4.60 -5.50 6.50
C PHE A 34 -5.56 -6.31 7.37
N THR A 35 -6.49 -7.01 6.75
CA THR A 35 -7.40 -7.90 7.48
C THR A 35 -6.64 -9.09 8.06
N LEU A 36 -5.73 -9.66 7.27
CA LEU A 36 -4.88 -10.75 7.73
C LEU A 36 -4.03 -10.33 8.92
N LEU A 37 -3.37 -9.19 8.82
CA LEU A 37 -2.51 -8.69 9.89
C LEU A 37 -3.29 -8.17 11.09
N GLY A 38 -4.57 -7.88 10.90
CA GLY A 38 -5.45 -7.52 12.01
C GLY A 38 -5.66 -8.66 12.99
N VAL A 39 -5.48 -9.91 12.56
CA VAL A 39 -5.57 -11.07 13.44
C VAL A 39 -4.31 -11.14 14.32
N SER A 40 -3.14 -11.03 13.71
CA SER A 40 -1.86 -11.04 14.44
C SER A 40 -0.74 -10.62 13.49
N PRO A 41 0.36 -10.09 14.03
CA PRO A 41 1.55 -9.85 13.22
C PRO A 41 2.06 -11.13 12.59
N ARG A 42 2.68 -11.02 11.41
CA ARG A 42 3.14 -12.19 10.66
C ARG A 42 4.48 -11.92 10.00
N SER A 43 5.25 -12.99 9.81
CA SER A 43 6.47 -12.93 9.01
C SER A 43 6.12 -12.75 7.55
N GLY A 44 7.10 -12.29 6.76
CA GLY A 44 6.92 -12.18 5.32
C GLY A 44 6.55 -13.50 4.69
N ARG A 45 7.14 -14.60 5.17
CA ARG A 45 6.85 -15.94 4.63
C ARG A 45 5.41 -16.35 4.89
N ASP A 46 4.91 -16.08 6.09
CA ASP A 46 3.52 -16.38 6.41
C ASP A 46 2.55 -15.58 5.55
N ILE A 47 2.87 -14.31 5.32
CA ILE A 47 2.06 -13.46 4.44
C ILE A 47 2.07 -14.01 3.02
N GLN A 48 3.23 -14.42 2.53
CA GLN A 48 3.36 -15.01 1.20
C GLN A 48 2.47 -16.24 1.05
N GLU A 49 2.52 -17.14 2.01
CA GLU A 49 1.76 -18.38 1.97
C GLU A 49 0.26 -18.12 2.04
N GLU A 50 -0.17 -17.23 2.94
CA GLU A 50 -1.59 -16.94 3.12
C GLU A 50 -2.20 -16.21 1.93
N LEU A 51 -1.46 -15.28 1.31
CA LEU A 51 -1.98 -14.46 0.23
C LEU A 51 -1.57 -14.95 -1.16
N GLY A 52 -0.70 -15.95 -1.24
CA GLY A 52 -0.26 -16.48 -2.52
C GLY A 52 0.62 -15.51 -3.30
N LEU A 53 1.44 -14.73 -2.62
CA LEU A 53 2.26 -13.72 -3.27
C LEU A 53 3.49 -14.34 -3.90
N HIS A 54 3.97 -13.70 -4.97
CA HIS A 54 5.19 -14.13 -5.64
C HIS A 54 6.40 -13.82 -4.74
N PRO A 55 7.26 -14.79 -4.45
CA PRO A 55 8.36 -14.58 -3.50
C PRO A 55 9.34 -13.50 -3.93
N ARG A 56 9.50 -13.29 -5.24
CA ARG A 56 10.48 -12.32 -5.73
C ARG A 56 10.13 -10.89 -5.35
N SER A 57 8.84 -10.53 -5.36
CA SER A 57 8.40 -9.16 -5.11
C SER A 57 7.91 -8.95 -3.68
N LEU A 58 7.87 -9.99 -2.89
CA LEU A 58 7.23 -9.96 -1.58
C LEU A 58 7.78 -8.86 -0.67
N TYR A 59 9.09 -8.87 -0.46
CA TYR A 59 9.69 -7.95 0.51
C TYR A 59 9.71 -6.52 0.00
N ASP A 60 9.88 -6.33 -1.31
CA ASP A 60 9.81 -4.99 -1.90
C ASP A 60 8.42 -4.39 -1.68
N PHE A 61 7.37 -5.19 -1.87
CA PHE A 61 6.00 -4.76 -1.67
C PHE A 61 5.72 -4.43 -0.20
N LEU A 62 6.08 -5.33 0.70
CA LEU A 62 5.84 -5.13 2.14
C LEU A 62 6.65 -3.96 2.68
N ASP A 63 7.89 -3.82 2.25
CA ASP A 63 8.76 -2.73 2.71
C ASP A 63 8.33 -1.39 2.13
N ALA A 64 7.74 -1.38 0.93
CA ALA A 64 7.12 -0.17 0.40
C ALA A 64 5.97 0.29 1.30
N LEU A 65 5.14 -0.63 1.77
CA LEU A 65 4.05 -0.30 2.69
C LEU A 65 4.58 0.21 4.03
N VAL A 66 5.69 -0.33 4.51
CA VAL A 66 6.35 0.19 5.71
C VAL A 66 6.83 1.62 5.48
N ALA A 67 7.48 1.86 4.36
CA ALA A 67 7.99 3.18 4.02
C ALA A 67 6.86 4.21 3.87
N LEU A 68 5.71 3.78 3.37
CA LEU A 68 4.54 4.64 3.24
C LEU A 68 3.79 4.85 4.56
N GLY A 69 4.15 4.12 5.60
CA GLY A 69 3.53 4.27 6.91
C GLY A 69 2.27 3.44 7.14
N PHE A 70 1.98 2.45 6.28
CA PHE A 70 0.79 1.62 6.43
C PHE A 70 1.06 0.32 7.19
N LEU A 71 2.32 -0.08 7.28
CA LEU A 71 2.74 -1.23 8.07
C LEU A 71 3.90 -0.85 8.98
N ASN A 72 4.03 -1.60 10.07
CA ASN A 72 5.20 -1.56 10.93
C ASN A 72 6.00 -2.84 10.69
N ARG A 73 7.30 -2.75 10.85
CA ARG A 73 8.17 -3.91 10.72
C ARG A 73 9.11 -3.99 11.91
N THR A 74 9.25 -5.19 12.47
CA THR A 74 10.28 -5.50 13.47
C THR A 74 11.20 -6.57 12.88
N GLY A 75 12.47 -6.52 13.24
CA GLY A 75 13.44 -7.45 12.67
C GLY A 75 14.00 -6.98 11.34
N ILE A 76 14.87 -7.80 10.78
CA ILE A 76 15.52 -7.50 9.50
C ILE A 76 15.51 -8.74 8.62
N LYS A 77 15.41 -8.53 7.31
CA LYS A 77 15.45 -9.58 6.29
C LYS A 77 14.46 -10.69 6.62
N GLN A 78 14.90 -11.93 6.66
CA GLN A 78 14.01 -13.07 6.87
C GLN A 78 13.39 -13.14 8.26
N THR A 79 13.95 -12.41 9.22
CA THR A 79 13.37 -12.36 10.57
C THR A 79 12.34 -11.26 10.72
N SER A 80 12.04 -10.53 9.65
CA SER A 80 11.09 -9.44 9.69
C SER A 80 9.69 -9.94 10.00
N VAL A 81 9.01 -9.22 10.90
CA VAL A 81 7.61 -9.45 11.24
C VAL A 81 6.86 -8.16 10.97
N TYR A 82 5.75 -8.26 10.29
CA TYR A 82 4.96 -7.12 9.87
C TYR A 82 3.66 -7.05 10.65
N SER A 83 3.23 -5.84 10.94
CA SER A 83 1.96 -5.58 11.61
C SER A 83 1.34 -4.32 11.01
N ASN A 84 0.04 -4.16 11.21
CA ASN A 84 -0.65 -2.96 10.74
C ASN A 84 -0.18 -1.74 11.51
N ALA A 85 0.00 -0.62 10.82
CA ALA A 85 0.05 0.67 11.47
C ALA A 85 -1.33 0.99 12.06
N ALA A 86 -1.40 1.93 12.99
CA ALA A 86 -2.63 2.18 13.74
C ALA A 86 -3.81 2.53 12.85
N ASP A 87 -3.62 3.39 11.85
CA ASP A 87 -4.69 3.77 10.94
C ASP A 87 -5.11 2.63 10.03
N SER A 88 -4.16 1.84 9.53
CA SER A 88 -4.46 0.68 8.71
C SER A 88 -5.26 -0.36 9.49
N ASP A 89 -4.89 -0.58 10.73
CA ASP A 89 -5.58 -1.54 11.58
C ASP A 89 -7.01 -1.13 11.86
N LEU A 90 -7.23 0.16 12.07
CA LEU A 90 -8.56 0.66 12.39
C LEU A 90 -9.46 0.77 11.16
N PHE A 91 -8.92 1.23 10.03
CA PHE A 91 -9.73 1.59 8.88
C PHE A 91 -9.65 0.63 7.71
N LEU A 92 -8.69 -0.26 7.65
CA LEU A 92 -8.49 -1.16 6.52
C LEU A 92 -8.62 -2.65 6.85
N ASP A 93 -9.02 -2.97 8.07
CA ASP A 93 -9.34 -4.34 8.48
C ASP A 93 -10.85 -4.54 8.32
N LYS A 94 -11.24 -5.46 7.45
CA LYS A 94 -12.65 -5.72 7.13
C LYS A 94 -13.45 -6.22 8.32
N ASN A 95 -12.78 -6.75 9.33
CA ASN A 95 -13.45 -7.27 10.52
C ASN A 95 -13.84 -6.18 11.51
N LYS A 96 -13.49 -4.93 11.24
CA LYS A 96 -13.77 -3.82 12.15
C LYS A 96 -14.90 -2.96 11.62
N PRO A 97 -15.79 -2.47 12.51
CA PRO A 97 -16.89 -1.61 12.08
C PRO A 97 -16.45 -0.30 11.45
N SER A 98 -15.21 0.12 11.74
CA SER A 98 -14.62 1.33 11.16
C SER A 98 -14.04 1.15 9.77
N TYR A 99 -14.11 -0.06 9.20
CA TYR A 99 -13.54 -0.34 7.88
C TYR A 99 -14.07 0.62 6.82
N MET A 100 -13.14 1.22 6.07
CA MET A 100 -13.50 2.13 4.99
C MET A 100 -12.81 1.78 3.66
N GLY A 101 -12.26 0.57 3.58
CA GLY A 101 -11.53 0.15 2.38
C GLY A 101 -12.38 -0.05 1.13
N GLY A 102 -13.72 -0.01 1.27
CA GLY A 102 -14.61 -0.15 0.13
C GLY A 102 -14.40 0.92 -0.93
N ILE A 103 -14.09 2.15 -0.51
CA ILE A 103 -13.80 3.23 -1.47
C ILE A 103 -12.50 2.95 -2.22
N LEU A 104 -11.54 2.30 -1.56
CA LEU A 104 -10.28 1.92 -2.21
C LEU A 104 -10.50 0.80 -3.21
N GLU A 105 -11.38 -0.15 -2.90
CA GLU A 105 -11.72 -1.21 -3.84
C GLU A 105 -12.39 -0.64 -5.08
N MET A 106 -13.30 0.31 -4.91
CA MET A 106 -13.94 0.97 -6.02
C MET A 106 -12.91 1.74 -6.87
N ALA A 107 -12.00 2.47 -6.20
CA ALA A 107 -10.97 3.21 -6.90
C ALA A 107 -10.09 2.28 -7.73
N ASN A 108 -9.71 1.15 -7.16
CA ASN A 108 -8.85 0.19 -7.85
C ASN A 108 -9.58 -0.50 -9.01
N ASN A 109 -10.83 -0.89 -8.82
CA ASN A 109 -11.56 -1.70 -9.78
C ASN A 109 -12.24 -0.89 -10.86
N ARG A 110 -12.62 0.35 -10.59
CA ARG A 110 -13.40 1.17 -11.51
C ARG A 110 -12.70 2.44 -11.94
N LEU A 111 -12.23 3.24 -10.98
CA LEU A 111 -11.69 4.55 -11.30
C LEU A 111 -10.32 4.47 -11.95
N TYR A 112 -9.47 3.61 -11.44
CA TYR A 112 -8.12 3.45 -11.98
C TYR A 112 -8.14 2.96 -13.43
N PRO A 113 -8.87 1.88 -13.75
CA PRO A 113 -8.98 1.43 -15.15
C PRO A 113 -9.65 2.46 -16.04
N PHE A 114 -10.63 3.20 -15.53
CA PHE A 114 -11.30 4.24 -16.29
C PHE A 114 -10.30 5.26 -16.84
N TRP A 115 -9.36 5.68 -16.02
CA TRP A 115 -8.34 6.63 -16.43
C TRP A 115 -7.42 6.07 -17.50
N ASN A 116 -7.21 4.76 -17.51
CA ASN A 116 -6.42 4.13 -18.55
C ASN A 116 -7.07 4.26 -19.92
N ASP A 117 -8.40 4.31 -19.96
CA ASP A 117 -9.14 4.36 -21.23
C ASP A 117 -9.43 5.79 -21.69
N LEU A 118 -9.07 6.78 -20.89
CA LEU A 118 -9.37 8.17 -21.18
C LEU A 118 -8.77 8.61 -22.52
N GLU A 119 -7.57 8.12 -22.79
CA GLU A 119 -6.83 8.51 -23.98
C GLU A 119 -7.44 7.94 -25.25
N THR A 120 -8.02 6.75 -25.17
CA THR A 120 -8.59 6.07 -26.31
C THR A 120 -10.08 6.35 -26.50
N GLY A 121 -10.69 6.84 -25.44
CA GLY A 121 -12.11 7.10 -25.44
C GLY A 121 -12.47 8.38 -26.08
#